data_2cbba6bd4dd1a6ac7760268160d63c58
#
_entry.id   2cbba6bd4dd1a6ac7760268160d63c58
#
_cell.length_a   1.000
_cell.length_b   1.000
_cell.length_c   1.000
_cell.angle_alpha   90.00
_cell.angle_beta   90.00
_cell.angle_gamma   90.00
#
_symmetry.space_group_name_H-M   'P 1'
#
loop_
_entity.id
_entity.type
_entity.pdbx_description
1 polymer ?
#
loop_
_entity_poly.entity_id
_entity_poly.type
_entity_poly.pdbx_seq_one_letter_code
_entity_poly.pdbx_strand_id
1 'polypeptide(L)'
;MNCRKNYKPYLLLLSMCLLCIAAHAQIPNPEIPKQISQLVRQKAIRVSEHPQTKDPLVIYLPMFFSSAQFLPETSFQLPPKKEVVAVHLVYTRYRQVDTFNQPLLNEKRFLHLSQKLPELFSKKELEWRVFEQTKGTTEDEARTMFHGFVVFLKEPVSAVVSGTEMSIIDDLLSKIKDSLIEIPEQNVYRVRKKYVETGRYIPRRSDKVEKGIRYDKSGIWMREPETKIVLDSVKRKTIKGYSTYKGIYTGSDDRLNPIDVYNQLRNKSFRKKWAFVVDVTGSMAPYTGQVLALLKTRPELASDHYFSFFNDGNGAPEILKRVGNSGGVYTVKTAHFDTIYQTMERAMRAGTGGDLPENNIEAILRTLKQWPSIDSVLMLADAQAPVKDLQILNFVNKPVHLVLCGDISKIILIDYVRIAKSTQGIIITNEGEIRDLHLRKVGQTIEVGEAEYLFTHRGLERR
;
A
#
# COMPACT_ATOMS: atom_id res chain seq x y z
N MET A 1 65.72 -62.75 -9.05
CA MET A 1 65.09 -61.84 -8.06
C MET A 1 64.31 -60.78 -8.82
N ASN A 2 62.97 -60.98 -8.94
CA ASN A 2 62.07 -60.11 -9.69
C ASN A 2 61.53 -58.98 -8.80
N CYS A 3 61.77 -57.74 -9.15
CA CYS A 3 61.15 -56.59 -8.52
C CYS A 3 60.18 -55.94 -9.50
N ARG A 4 58.92 -56.37 -9.47
CA ARG A 4 57.81 -55.66 -10.17
C ARG A 4 57.32 -54.49 -9.29
N LYS A 5 57.59 -53.25 -9.70
CA LYS A 5 57.01 -52.08 -9.08
C LYS A 5 55.60 -51.85 -9.63
N ASN A 6 54.59 -51.91 -8.75
CA ASN A 6 53.20 -51.59 -9.01
C ASN A 6 52.95 -50.07 -9.18
N TYR A 7 52.57 -49.62 -10.35
CA TYR A 7 52.18 -48.17 -10.64
C TYR A 7 50.69 -48.03 -10.91
N LYS A 8 49.81 -48.80 -10.25
CA LYS A 8 48.36 -48.71 -10.54
C LYS A 8 47.51 -47.79 -9.68
N PRO A 9 47.91 -47.15 -8.58
CA PRO A 9 46.92 -46.25 -7.89
C PRO A 9 46.89 -44.78 -8.33
N TYR A 10 47.90 -44.28 -9.03
CA TYR A 10 47.96 -42.84 -9.37
C TYR A 10 47.14 -42.44 -10.63
N LEU A 11 46.87 -43.36 -11.53
CA LEU A 11 46.07 -43.08 -12.73
C LEU A 11 44.57 -42.92 -12.42
N LEU A 12 44.07 -43.58 -11.38
CA LEU A 12 42.66 -43.50 -10.97
C LEU A 12 42.37 -42.20 -10.23
N LEU A 13 43.31 -41.66 -9.46
CA LEU A 13 43.12 -40.36 -8.78
C LEU A 13 43.16 -39.18 -9.74
N LEU A 14 43.97 -39.22 -10.82
CA LEU A 14 44.00 -38.15 -11.82
C LEU A 14 42.71 -38.11 -12.67
N SER A 15 42.11 -39.27 -12.95
CA SER A 15 40.84 -39.35 -13.68
C SER A 15 39.65 -38.87 -12.85
N MET A 16 39.64 -39.08 -11.54
CA MET A 16 38.62 -38.56 -10.64
C MET A 16 38.74 -37.03 -10.43
N CYS A 17 39.93 -36.46 -10.37
CA CYS A 17 40.11 -35.00 -10.30
C CYS A 17 39.71 -34.30 -11.60
N LEU A 18 39.93 -34.90 -12.77
CA LEU A 18 39.46 -34.34 -14.05
C LEU A 18 37.91 -34.39 -14.22
N LEU A 19 37.25 -35.37 -13.63
CA LEU A 19 35.78 -35.48 -13.60
C LEU A 19 35.16 -34.48 -12.61
N CYS A 20 35.83 -34.07 -11.54
CA CYS A 20 35.33 -33.06 -10.60
C CYS A 20 35.44 -31.62 -11.14
N ILE A 21 36.37 -31.35 -12.07
CA ILE A 21 36.49 -29.98 -12.67
C ILE A 21 35.49 -29.77 -13.80
N ALA A 22 34.93 -30.82 -14.41
CA ALA A 22 33.93 -30.72 -15.48
C ALA A 22 32.48 -30.51 -14.99
N ALA A 23 32.23 -30.54 -13.68
CA ALA A 23 30.88 -30.53 -13.11
C ALA A 23 30.30 -29.16 -12.75
N HIS A 24 30.92 -28.04 -13.18
CA HIS A 24 30.40 -26.69 -12.93
C HIS A 24 30.16 -25.88 -14.21
N ALA A 25 30.07 -26.48 -15.37
CA ALA A 25 29.43 -25.82 -16.50
C ALA A 25 27.91 -25.91 -16.29
N GLN A 26 27.32 -24.87 -15.69
CA GLN A 26 25.87 -24.70 -15.64
C GLN A 26 25.36 -24.86 -17.08
N ILE A 27 24.61 -25.94 -17.34
CA ILE A 27 23.90 -26.10 -18.63
C ILE A 27 23.02 -24.85 -18.78
N PRO A 28 23.21 -24.02 -19.83
CA PRO A 28 22.41 -22.83 -20.00
C PRO A 28 20.93 -23.23 -20.03
N ASN A 29 20.12 -22.65 -19.15
CA ASN A 29 18.69 -22.91 -19.15
C ASN A 29 18.13 -22.53 -20.53
N PRO A 30 17.60 -23.46 -21.35
CA PRO A 30 17.18 -23.22 -22.72
C PRO A 30 16.03 -22.22 -22.83
N GLU A 31 15.32 -21.94 -21.73
CA GLU A 31 14.23 -20.97 -21.67
C GLU A 31 14.74 -19.52 -21.66
N ILE A 32 15.95 -19.24 -21.19
CA ILE A 32 16.48 -17.87 -21.09
C ILE A 32 16.56 -17.15 -22.47
N PRO A 33 17.11 -17.73 -23.54
CA PRO A 33 17.15 -17.10 -24.84
C PRO A 33 15.76 -16.78 -25.40
N LYS A 34 14.78 -17.66 -25.17
CA LYS A 34 13.40 -17.48 -25.59
C LYS A 34 12.75 -16.30 -24.85
N GLN A 35 12.95 -16.23 -23.52
CA GLN A 35 12.47 -15.13 -22.68
C GLN A 35 13.12 -13.80 -23.11
N ILE A 36 14.42 -13.75 -23.33
CA ILE A 36 15.12 -12.54 -23.82
C ILE A 36 14.52 -12.08 -25.14
N SER A 37 14.29 -12.99 -26.10
CA SER A 37 13.66 -12.65 -27.36
C SER A 37 12.26 -12.04 -27.20
N GLN A 38 11.49 -12.51 -26.22
CA GLN A 38 10.18 -11.93 -25.88
C GLN A 38 10.33 -10.53 -25.25
N LEU A 39 11.28 -10.35 -24.32
CA LEU A 39 11.55 -9.07 -23.66
C LEU A 39 11.99 -7.98 -24.64
N VAL A 40 12.84 -8.31 -25.60
CA VAL A 40 13.31 -7.38 -26.63
C VAL A 40 12.19 -6.93 -27.58
N ARG A 41 11.17 -7.79 -27.80
CA ARG A 41 10.01 -7.46 -28.63
C ARG A 41 8.94 -6.63 -27.90
N GLN A 42 9.06 -6.46 -26.60
CA GLN A 42 8.12 -5.62 -25.85
C GLN A 42 8.18 -4.17 -26.33
N LYS A 43 7.00 -3.56 -26.46
CA LYS A 43 6.92 -2.12 -26.77
C LYS A 43 7.49 -1.32 -25.61
N ALA A 44 8.53 -0.55 -25.89
CA ALA A 44 9.12 0.32 -24.88
C ALA A 44 8.12 1.40 -24.41
N ILE A 45 8.10 1.62 -23.12
CA ILE A 45 7.34 2.71 -22.48
C ILE A 45 8.15 3.98 -22.66
N ARG A 46 7.60 4.99 -23.33
CA ARG A 46 8.24 6.28 -23.51
C ARG A 46 8.02 7.17 -22.33
N VAL A 47 9.12 7.69 -21.79
CA VAL A 47 9.13 8.66 -20.67
C VAL A 47 10.09 9.79 -21.00
N SER A 48 9.87 10.96 -20.44
CA SER A 48 10.84 12.05 -20.56
C SER A 48 12.21 11.60 -20.00
N GLU A 49 12.20 11.13 -18.77
CA GLU A 49 13.33 10.58 -18.05
C GLU A 49 12.82 9.51 -17.09
N HIS A 50 13.55 8.40 -16.91
CA HIS A 50 13.18 7.38 -15.92
C HIS A 50 13.42 7.95 -14.52
N PRO A 51 12.40 7.93 -13.65
CA PRO A 51 12.53 8.47 -12.31
C PRO A 51 13.63 7.73 -11.53
N GLN A 52 14.47 8.47 -10.85
CA GLN A 52 15.49 7.95 -9.94
C GLN A 52 15.07 8.19 -8.50
N THR A 53 15.38 7.26 -7.63
CA THR A 53 15.08 7.32 -6.20
C THR A 53 16.29 6.86 -5.39
N LYS A 54 16.35 7.31 -4.14
CA LYS A 54 17.30 6.81 -3.13
C LYS A 54 16.70 5.70 -2.25
N ASP A 55 15.54 5.16 -2.65
CA ASP A 55 14.89 4.07 -1.95
C ASP A 55 15.85 2.85 -1.86
N PRO A 56 16.13 2.30 -0.67
CA PRO A 56 16.99 1.14 -0.49
C PRO A 56 16.42 -0.16 -1.11
N LEU A 57 15.18 -0.13 -1.54
CA LEU A 57 14.53 -1.22 -2.28
C LEU A 57 14.75 -1.14 -3.79
N VAL A 58 15.53 -0.16 -4.26
CA VAL A 58 15.80 0.03 -5.68
C VAL A 58 17.30 -0.05 -5.94
N ILE A 59 17.71 -1.02 -6.75
CA ILE A 59 19.11 -1.25 -7.13
C ILE A 59 19.29 -0.84 -8.57
N TYR A 60 20.28 0.00 -8.80
CA TYR A 60 20.69 0.44 -10.13
C TYR A 60 21.89 -0.39 -10.60
N LEU A 61 21.77 -0.99 -11.79
CA LEU A 61 22.84 -1.69 -12.49
C LEU A 61 23.21 -0.90 -13.73
N PRO A 62 24.07 0.12 -13.60
CA PRO A 62 24.40 1.03 -14.68
C PRO A 62 25.25 0.36 -15.77
N MET A 63 24.97 0.74 -17.02
CA MET A 63 25.68 0.31 -18.21
C MET A 63 26.18 1.50 -19.00
N PHE A 64 27.20 1.29 -19.82
CA PHE A 64 27.65 2.31 -20.76
C PHE A 64 26.55 2.67 -21.77
N PHE A 65 26.52 3.93 -22.18
CA PHE A 65 25.50 4.50 -23.08
C PHE A 65 25.29 3.68 -24.36
N SER A 66 26.35 3.36 -25.09
CA SER A 66 26.25 2.68 -26.40
C SER A 66 26.69 1.20 -26.35
N SER A 67 26.87 0.62 -25.17
CA SER A 67 27.40 -0.72 -24.97
C SER A 67 26.47 -1.59 -24.13
N ALA A 68 26.66 -2.90 -24.18
CA ALA A 68 26.04 -3.86 -23.31
C ALA A 68 26.87 -4.18 -22.06
N GLN A 69 27.95 -3.45 -21.81
CA GLN A 69 28.81 -3.64 -20.67
C GLN A 69 28.31 -2.84 -19.47
N PHE A 70 28.32 -3.44 -18.30
CA PHE A 70 28.09 -2.77 -17.03
C PHE A 70 29.27 -1.86 -16.69
N LEU A 71 28.97 -0.79 -15.94
CA LEU A 71 30.06 0.04 -15.40
C LEU A 71 30.87 -0.77 -14.37
N PRO A 72 32.19 -0.51 -14.26
CA PRO A 72 33.08 -1.30 -13.39
C PRO A 72 32.65 -1.36 -11.92
N GLU A 73 32.04 -0.29 -11.42
CA GLU A 73 31.54 -0.17 -10.04
C GLU A 73 30.20 -0.88 -9.79
N THR A 74 29.60 -1.51 -10.80
CA THR A 74 28.30 -2.16 -10.67
C THR A 74 28.36 -3.37 -9.74
N SER A 75 27.61 -3.34 -8.63
CA SER A 75 27.43 -4.47 -7.74
C SER A 75 26.26 -5.33 -8.17
N PHE A 76 26.47 -6.63 -8.26
CA PHE A 76 25.44 -7.63 -8.56
C PHE A 76 24.95 -8.37 -7.32
N GLN A 77 25.29 -7.89 -6.13
CA GLN A 77 24.84 -8.50 -4.89
C GLN A 77 23.42 -8.03 -4.56
N LEU A 78 22.47 -8.93 -4.69
CA LEU A 78 21.10 -8.67 -4.21
C LEU A 78 21.07 -8.89 -2.69
N PRO A 79 20.43 -7.98 -1.93
CA PRO A 79 20.30 -8.13 -0.49
C PRO A 79 19.64 -9.45 -0.13
N PRO A 80 20.23 -10.23 0.80
CA PRO A 80 19.63 -11.47 1.25
C PRO A 80 18.25 -11.20 1.88
N LYS A 81 17.33 -12.14 1.70
CA LYS A 81 15.96 -12.08 2.20
C LYS A 81 15.02 -11.07 1.50
N LYS A 82 15.49 -10.26 0.55
CA LYS A 82 14.61 -9.39 -0.25
C LYS A 82 14.19 -10.11 -1.53
N GLU A 83 12.94 -9.88 -1.94
CA GLU A 83 12.39 -10.46 -3.16
C GLU A 83 12.45 -9.45 -4.31
N VAL A 84 12.97 -9.86 -5.46
CA VAL A 84 12.90 -9.04 -6.67
C VAL A 84 11.50 -9.14 -7.26
N VAL A 85 10.84 -8.01 -7.44
CA VAL A 85 9.46 -7.90 -7.96
C VAL A 85 9.38 -7.34 -9.37
N ALA A 86 10.33 -6.48 -9.76
CA ALA A 86 10.38 -5.94 -11.11
C ALA A 86 11.81 -5.66 -11.56
N VAL A 87 12.02 -5.68 -12.88
CA VAL A 87 13.27 -5.26 -13.52
C VAL A 87 12.94 -4.39 -14.71
N HIS A 88 13.49 -3.18 -14.74
CA HIS A 88 13.34 -2.25 -15.85
C HIS A 88 14.65 -2.17 -16.63
N LEU A 89 14.63 -2.38 -17.95
CA LEU A 89 15.68 -1.96 -18.83
C LEU A 89 15.43 -0.52 -19.26
N VAL A 90 16.41 0.36 -19.05
CA VAL A 90 16.31 1.79 -19.36
C VAL A 90 17.38 2.18 -20.37
N TYR A 91 17.00 2.89 -21.42
CA TYR A 91 17.89 3.44 -22.43
C TYR A 91 17.32 4.76 -22.98
N THR A 92 18.17 5.56 -23.69
CA THR A 92 17.71 6.79 -24.35
C THR A 92 17.32 6.53 -25.80
N ARG A 93 16.42 7.37 -26.31
CA ARG A 93 16.01 7.37 -27.72
C ARG A 93 17.12 7.87 -28.65
N TYR A 94 18.05 8.69 -28.15
CA TYR A 94 19.14 9.26 -28.95
C TYR A 94 19.97 8.17 -29.63
N ARG A 95 20.27 8.36 -30.89
CA ARG A 95 21.09 7.47 -31.72
C ARG A 95 22.14 8.26 -32.44
N GLN A 96 23.36 7.78 -32.38
CA GLN A 96 24.49 8.43 -33.08
C GLN A 96 24.40 8.29 -34.60
N VAL A 97 23.80 7.22 -35.09
CA VAL A 97 23.64 6.91 -36.51
C VAL A 97 22.29 6.26 -36.79
N ASP A 98 21.74 6.52 -37.96
CA ASP A 98 20.39 5.98 -38.33
C ASP A 98 20.35 4.45 -38.44
N THR A 99 21.48 3.81 -38.69
CA THR A 99 21.62 2.35 -38.77
C THR A 99 21.75 1.66 -37.43
N PHE A 100 21.75 2.40 -36.32
CA PHE A 100 21.93 1.83 -35.00
C PHE A 100 20.77 0.89 -34.61
N ASN A 101 21.12 -0.36 -34.27
CA ASN A 101 20.15 -1.37 -33.92
C ASN A 101 19.93 -1.47 -32.40
N GLN A 102 18.99 -0.69 -31.87
CA GLN A 102 18.67 -0.68 -30.44
C GLN A 102 18.13 -2.04 -29.95
N PRO A 103 17.25 -2.77 -30.67
CA PRO A 103 16.84 -4.12 -30.28
C PRO A 103 18.04 -5.06 -30.07
N LEU A 104 19.01 -5.07 -30.97
CA LEU A 104 20.20 -5.91 -30.83
C LEU A 104 21.06 -5.52 -29.62
N LEU A 105 21.18 -4.21 -29.33
CA LEU A 105 21.86 -3.76 -28.11
C LEU A 105 21.11 -4.21 -26.85
N ASN A 106 19.80 -4.09 -26.84
CA ASN A 106 18.96 -4.53 -25.72
C ASN A 106 19.06 -6.06 -25.49
N GLU A 107 19.09 -6.85 -26.57
CA GLU A 107 19.32 -8.29 -26.49
C GLU A 107 20.64 -8.62 -25.81
N LYS A 108 21.73 -7.97 -26.25
CA LYS A 108 23.05 -8.15 -25.62
C LYS A 108 23.04 -7.73 -24.16
N ARG A 109 22.33 -6.65 -23.79
CA ARG A 109 22.17 -6.22 -22.39
C ARG A 109 21.48 -7.26 -21.54
N PHE A 110 20.36 -7.83 -22.02
CA PHE A 110 19.67 -8.92 -21.33
C PHE A 110 20.55 -10.18 -21.20
N LEU A 111 21.33 -10.51 -22.23
CA LEU A 111 22.27 -11.65 -22.17
C LEU A 111 23.33 -11.41 -21.09
N HIS A 112 23.92 -10.22 -21.00
CA HIS A 112 24.87 -9.91 -19.94
C HIS A 112 24.23 -9.93 -18.54
N LEU A 113 23.00 -9.43 -18.40
CA LEU A 113 22.26 -9.53 -17.13
C LEU A 113 22.03 -10.99 -16.75
N SER A 114 21.65 -11.85 -17.71
CA SER A 114 21.39 -13.27 -17.44
C SER A 114 22.64 -14.04 -17.01
N GLN A 115 23.83 -13.59 -17.43
CA GLN A 115 25.11 -14.15 -16.97
C GLN A 115 25.45 -13.73 -15.54
N LYS A 116 25.06 -12.52 -15.13
CA LYS A 116 25.36 -11.97 -13.80
C LYS A 116 24.32 -12.31 -12.74
N LEU A 117 23.05 -12.39 -13.12
CA LEU A 117 21.89 -12.64 -12.25
C LEU A 117 20.93 -13.64 -12.94
N PRO A 118 21.35 -14.88 -13.17
CA PRO A 118 20.54 -15.90 -13.86
C PRO A 118 19.24 -16.23 -13.11
N GLU A 119 19.22 -16.06 -11.80
CA GLU A 119 18.05 -16.30 -10.96
C GLU A 119 16.86 -15.40 -11.30
N LEU A 120 17.10 -14.21 -11.87
CA LEU A 120 16.03 -13.33 -12.31
C LEU A 120 15.19 -13.93 -13.45
N PHE A 121 15.84 -14.70 -14.33
CA PHE A 121 15.19 -15.30 -15.49
C PHE A 121 14.45 -16.60 -15.17
N SER A 122 14.63 -17.16 -13.97
CA SER A 122 13.88 -18.33 -13.51
C SER A 122 12.58 -18.00 -12.78
N LYS A 123 12.37 -16.72 -12.42
CA LYS A 123 11.18 -16.26 -11.70
C LYS A 123 10.00 -16.02 -12.65
N LYS A 124 8.93 -16.80 -12.51
CA LYS A 124 7.72 -16.71 -13.38
C LYS A 124 6.91 -15.42 -13.17
N GLU A 125 6.91 -14.85 -11.98
CA GLU A 125 6.08 -13.69 -11.62
C GLU A 125 6.85 -12.37 -11.67
N LEU A 126 8.11 -12.38 -12.16
CA LEU A 126 8.92 -11.18 -12.24
C LEU A 126 8.40 -10.24 -13.34
N GLU A 127 8.09 -9.01 -12.97
CA GLU A 127 7.66 -8.00 -13.92
C GLU A 127 8.86 -7.43 -14.68
N TRP A 128 8.84 -7.53 -16.01
CA TRP A 128 9.84 -6.95 -16.87
C TRP A 128 9.27 -5.79 -17.67
N ARG A 129 9.96 -4.65 -17.67
CA ARG A 129 9.59 -3.48 -18.50
C ARG A 129 10.80 -2.90 -19.21
N VAL A 130 10.54 -2.29 -20.36
CA VAL A 130 11.55 -1.60 -21.17
C VAL A 130 11.15 -0.13 -21.25
N PHE A 131 12.08 0.78 -20.92
CA PHE A 131 11.85 2.22 -20.95
C PHE A 131 12.76 2.90 -21.95
N GLU A 132 12.15 3.75 -22.80
CA GLU A 132 12.83 4.62 -23.75
C GLU A 132 12.73 6.07 -23.23
N GLN A 133 13.86 6.65 -22.84
CA GLN A 133 13.96 8.04 -22.37
C GLN A 133 14.07 8.99 -23.57
N THR A 134 13.30 10.08 -23.58
CA THR A 134 13.15 10.98 -24.71
C THR A 134 13.77 12.36 -24.50
N LYS A 135 14.19 12.71 -23.26
CA LYS A 135 14.74 14.02 -22.90
C LYS A 135 16.10 14.28 -23.54
N GLY A 136 16.99 13.29 -23.61
CA GLY A 136 18.32 13.43 -24.23
C GLY A 136 18.21 13.56 -25.75
N THR A 137 18.32 14.77 -26.25
CA THR A 137 18.24 15.10 -27.69
C THR A 137 19.62 15.24 -28.35
N THR A 138 20.66 15.43 -27.55
CA THR A 138 22.06 15.45 -27.96
C THR A 138 22.81 14.26 -27.37
N GLU A 139 24.02 13.99 -27.90
CA GLU A 139 24.85 12.92 -27.37
C GLU A 139 25.25 13.15 -25.92
N ASP A 140 25.67 14.39 -25.60
CA ASP A 140 26.08 14.75 -24.25
C ASP A 140 24.94 14.60 -23.25
N GLU A 141 23.75 15.10 -23.57
CA GLU A 141 22.57 14.91 -22.76
C GLU A 141 22.23 13.41 -22.57
N ALA A 142 22.27 12.64 -23.66
CA ALA A 142 21.99 11.22 -23.62
C ALA A 142 23.00 10.44 -22.75
N ARG A 143 24.28 10.83 -22.79
CA ARG A 143 25.34 10.22 -21.98
C ARG A 143 25.19 10.49 -20.47
N THR A 144 24.62 11.62 -20.09
CA THR A 144 24.37 11.94 -18.66
C THR A 144 23.15 11.21 -18.08
N MET A 145 22.27 10.67 -18.92
CA MET A 145 21.09 9.95 -18.47
C MET A 145 21.45 8.53 -18.02
N PHE A 146 20.58 7.94 -17.20
CA PHE A 146 20.77 6.56 -16.76
C PHE A 146 20.55 5.57 -17.91
N HIS A 147 21.47 4.62 -18.04
CA HIS A 147 21.40 3.46 -18.91
C HIS A 147 21.68 2.21 -18.13
N GLY A 148 20.92 1.14 -18.35
CA GLY A 148 21.12 -0.13 -17.67
C GLY A 148 19.85 -0.71 -17.12
N PHE A 149 19.97 -1.46 -16.03
CA PHE A 149 18.83 -2.08 -15.38
C PHE A 149 18.56 -1.45 -14.03
N VAL A 150 17.26 -1.35 -13.70
CA VAL A 150 16.78 -0.96 -12.38
C VAL A 150 16.03 -2.16 -11.82
N VAL A 151 16.53 -2.69 -10.71
CA VAL A 151 15.97 -3.86 -10.03
C VAL A 151 15.20 -3.39 -8.81
N PHE A 152 13.94 -3.76 -8.73
CA PHE A 152 13.05 -3.39 -7.64
C PHE A 152 12.84 -4.57 -6.70
N LEU A 153 13.06 -4.32 -5.44
CA LEU A 153 12.93 -5.28 -4.37
C LEU A 153 11.66 -4.99 -3.55
N LYS A 154 11.14 -5.99 -2.88
CA LYS A 154 10.20 -5.78 -1.78
C LYS A 154 10.78 -6.31 -0.48
N GLU A 155 10.41 -5.69 0.62
CA GLU A 155 10.65 -6.25 1.94
C GLU A 155 9.84 -7.54 2.09
N PRO A 156 10.47 -8.64 2.54
CA PRO A 156 9.66 -9.75 3.00
C PRO A 156 8.83 -9.24 4.17
N VAL A 157 7.54 -9.49 4.15
CA VAL A 157 6.71 -9.22 5.32
C VAL A 157 7.36 -9.93 6.50
N SER A 158 7.77 -9.15 7.49
CA SER A 158 8.38 -9.74 8.69
C SER A 158 7.35 -10.70 9.30
N ALA A 159 7.70 -11.98 9.39
CA ALA A 159 6.85 -12.96 10.04
C ALA A 159 6.47 -12.53 11.47
N VAL A 160 7.30 -11.71 12.10
CA VAL A 160 7.06 -11.15 13.43
C VAL A 160 5.94 -10.10 13.40
N VAL A 161 5.97 -9.14 12.45
CA VAL A 161 4.94 -8.09 12.34
C VAL A 161 3.60 -8.73 11.98
N SER A 162 3.57 -9.56 10.93
CA SER A 162 2.37 -10.29 10.56
C SER A 162 1.87 -11.22 11.67
N GLY A 163 2.78 -11.81 12.46
CA GLY A 163 2.43 -12.64 13.60
C GLY A 163 1.77 -11.84 14.72
N THR A 164 2.23 -10.64 15.00
CA THR A 164 1.63 -9.74 16.01
C THR A 164 0.23 -9.29 15.59
N GLU A 165 0.05 -8.88 14.34
CA GLU A 165 -1.25 -8.47 13.80
C GLU A 165 -2.25 -9.63 13.80
N MET A 166 -1.83 -10.81 13.37
CA MET A 166 -2.67 -12.02 13.43
C MET A 166 -3.02 -12.41 14.86
N SER A 167 -2.07 -12.29 15.80
CA SER A 167 -2.34 -12.54 17.22
C SER A 167 -3.41 -11.59 17.80
N ILE A 168 -3.43 -10.32 17.40
CA ILE A 168 -4.49 -9.38 17.78
C ILE A 168 -5.84 -9.87 17.27
N ILE A 169 -5.92 -10.30 16.01
CA ILE A 169 -7.14 -10.80 15.39
C ILE A 169 -7.61 -12.07 16.09
N ASP A 170 -6.73 -13.02 16.33
CA ASP A 170 -7.05 -14.29 16.99
C ASP A 170 -7.50 -14.08 18.45
N ASP A 171 -6.87 -13.17 19.18
CA ASP A 171 -7.28 -12.77 20.51
C ASP A 171 -8.70 -12.18 20.50
N LEU A 172 -9.00 -11.31 19.55
CA LEU A 172 -10.34 -10.75 19.37
C LEU A 172 -11.38 -11.84 19.06
N LEU A 173 -11.07 -12.77 18.15
CA LEU A 173 -11.96 -13.88 17.79
C LEU A 173 -12.20 -14.84 18.95
N SER A 174 -11.20 -15.02 19.82
CA SER A 174 -11.33 -15.88 21.03
C SER A 174 -12.26 -15.29 22.09
N LYS A 175 -12.45 -13.97 22.07
CA LYS A 175 -13.33 -13.26 23.04
C LYS A 175 -14.81 -13.27 22.66
N ILE A 176 -15.16 -13.84 21.51
CA ILE A 176 -16.56 -14.02 21.11
C ILE A 176 -17.18 -15.08 22.01
N LYS A 177 -18.29 -14.74 22.66
CA LYS A 177 -19.06 -15.63 23.52
C LYS A 177 -20.37 -16.01 22.85
N ASP A 178 -20.78 -17.24 23.02
CA ASP A 178 -22.07 -17.73 22.53
C ASP A 178 -23.27 -17.13 23.30
N SER A 179 -23.01 -16.59 24.49
CA SER A 179 -24.04 -15.95 25.33
C SER A 179 -24.01 -14.43 25.19
N LEU A 180 -25.19 -13.83 25.16
CA LEU A 180 -25.36 -12.37 25.18
C LEU A 180 -24.79 -11.79 26.49
N ILE A 181 -23.95 -10.80 26.36
CA ILE A 181 -23.41 -10.05 27.48
C ILE A 181 -24.16 -8.72 27.55
N GLU A 182 -24.75 -8.43 28.72
CA GLU A 182 -25.38 -7.14 28.95
C GLU A 182 -24.29 -6.04 28.96
N ILE A 183 -24.48 -5.03 28.13
CA ILE A 183 -23.66 -3.84 28.17
C ILE A 183 -24.31 -2.88 29.17
N PRO A 184 -23.69 -2.58 30.31
CA PRO A 184 -24.23 -1.63 31.25
C PRO A 184 -24.43 -0.28 30.57
N GLU A 185 -25.45 0.44 30.97
CA GLU A 185 -25.72 1.78 30.46
C GLU A 185 -24.54 2.68 30.73
N GLN A 186 -23.87 3.11 29.65
CA GLN A 186 -22.71 3.99 29.72
C GLN A 186 -22.99 5.29 28.99
N ASN A 187 -22.70 6.38 29.64
CA ASN A 187 -22.67 7.67 29.00
C ASN A 187 -21.31 7.86 28.32
N VAL A 188 -21.29 7.87 27.03
CA VAL A 188 -20.07 8.19 26.27
C VAL A 188 -19.94 9.69 26.21
N TYR A 189 -18.86 10.20 26.77
CA TYR A 189 -18.50 11.60 26.71
C TYR A 189 -17.39 11.77 25.67
N ARG A 190 -17.54 12.78 24.84
CA ARG A 190 -16.45 13.24 23.98
C ARG A 190 -15.69 14.33 24.70
N VAL A 191 -14.38 14.19 24.77
CA VAL A 191 -13.50 15.28 25.18
C VAL A 191 -13.21 16.11 23.93
N ARG A 192 -13.79 17.29 23.87
CA ARG A 192 -13.56 18.24 22.79
C ARG A 192 -12.39 19.14 23.16
N LYS A 193 -11.35 19.13 22.34
CA LYS A 193 -10.30 20.15 22.42
C LYS A 193 -10.81 21.41 21.76
N LYS A 194 -11.06 22.43 22.55
CA LYS A 194 -11.40 23.74 22.04
C LYS A 194 -10.15 24.61 22.06
N TYR A 195 -9.81 25.14 20.92
CA TYR A 195 -8.75 26.13 20.81
C TYR A 195 -9.34 27.48 21.18
N VAL A 196 -8.85 28.07 22.25
CA VAL A 196 -9.31 29.40 22.72
C VAL A 196 -8.13 30.35 22.59
N GLU A 197 -8.36 31.46 21.89
CA GLU A 197 -7.35 32.51 21.77
C GLU A 197 -7.01 33.10 23.12
N THR A 198 -5.70 33.24 23.40
CA THR A 198 -5.21 33.79 24.67
C THR A 198 -5.19 35.32 24.68
N GLY A 199 -5.51 35.95 23.54
CA GLY A 199 -5.36 37.40 23.33
C GLY A 199 -3.92 37.82 23.04
N ARG A 200 -2.99 36.89 22.94
CA ARG A 200 -1.60 37.12 22.54
C ARG A 200 -1.38 36.72 21.09
N TYR A 201 -0.43 37.34 20.44
CA TYR A 201 0.01 36.97 19.09
C TYR A 201 1.43 36.44 19.13
N ILE A 202 1.61 35.27 18.55
CA ILE A 202 2.90 34.59 18.42
C ILE A 202 3.36 34.63 16.96
N PRO A 203 4.67 34.58 16.71
CA PRO A 203 5.18 34.45 15.33
C PRO A 203 4.64 33.16 14.70
N ARG A 204 4.12 33.27 13.48
CA ARG A 204 3.62 32.11 12.74
C ARG A 204 4.76 31.13 12.45
N ARG A 205 4.68 29.93 12.97
CA ARG A 205 5.60 28.87 12.66
C ARG A 205 5.23 28.25 11.32
N SER A 206 6.23 28.06 10.48
CA SER A 206 6.05 27.30 9.23
C SER A 206 6.14 25.82 9.53
N ASP A 207 5.19 25.03 9.09
CA ASP A 207 5.15 23.57 9.27
C ASP A 207 6.36 22.85 8.64
N LYS A 208 7.13 23.52 7.81
CA LYS A 208 8.30 22.96 7.13
C LYS A 208 9.66 23.36 7.71
N VAL A 209 9.70 24.18 8.77
CA VAL A 209 10.95 24.64 9.36
C VAL A 209 10.91 24.41 10.85
N GLU A 210 11.57 23.37 11.31
CA GLU A 210 11.69 23.04 12.74
C GLU A 210 12.36 24.14 13.58
N LYS A 211 13.08 25.07 12.95
CA LYS A 211 13.81 26.17 13.59
C LYS A 211 13.85 27.39 12.67
N GLY A 212 12.80 28.18 12.67
CA GLY A 212 12.90 29.45 11.94
C GLY A 212 11.61 30.27 11.95
N ILE A 213 11.82 31.55 12.08
CA ILE A 213 10.79 32.56 11.95
C ILE A 213 10.73 32.93 10.47
N ARG A 214 9.55 32.83 9.84
CA ARG A 214 9.38 33.29 8.47
C ARG A 214 8.87 34.72 8.42
N TYR A 215 9.54 35.47 7.58
CA TYR A 215 9.07 36.79 7.12
C TYR A 215 8.40 36.61 5.75
N ASP A 216 7.41 37.44 5.44
CA ASP A 216 6.91 37.54 4.08
C ASP A 216 7.98 38.20 3.16
N LYS A 217 7.67 38.31 1.87
CA LYS A 217 8.57 38.95 0.90
C LYS A 217 8.88 40.43 1.17
N SER A 218 8.08 41.07 2.03
CA SER A 218 8.26 42.46 2.46
C SER A 218 9.07 42.60 3.78
N GLY A 219 9.46 41.48 4.40
CA GLY A 219 10.14 41.45 5.69
C GLY A 219 9.22 41.60 6.89
N ILE A 220 7.89 41.54 6.69
CA ILE A 220 6.92 41.67 7.76
C ILE A 220 6.78 40.33 8.49
N TRP A 221 6.85 40.37 9.82
CA TRP A 221 6.62 39.21 10.66
C TRP A 221 5.18 38.74 10.54
N MET A 222 5.03 37.45 10.14
CA MET A 222 3.74 36.79 10.22
C MET A 222 3.44 36.43 11.66
N ARG A 223 2.36 36.92 12.20
CA ARG A 223 1.86 36.58 13.54
C ARG A 223 0.52 35.89 13.44
N GLU A 224 0.29 34.95 14.33
CA GLU A 224 -1.00 34.30 14.50
C GLU A 224 -1.46 34.39 15.95
N PRO A 225 -2.76 34.40 16.24
CA PRO A 225 -3.23 34.39 17.60
C PRO A 225 -2.74 33.14 18.34
N GLU A 226 -2.17 33.35 19.52
CA GLU A 226 -1.82 32.24 20.39
C GLU A 226 -3.08 31.56 20.90
N THR A 227 -3.20 30.27 20.67
CA THR A 227 -4.32 29.47 21.14
C THR A 227 -3.89 28.53 22.26
N LYS A 228 -4.73 28.38 23.27
CA LYS A 228 -4.60 27.32 24.27
C LYS A 228 -5.67 26.27 24.08
N ILE A 229 -5.33 25.03 24.36
CA ILE A 229 -6.27 23.93 24.34
C ILE A 229 -7.06 23.93 25.65
N VAL A 230 -8.38 24.01 25.53
CA VAL A 230 -9.31 23.80 26.66
C VAL A 230 -10.04 22.50 26.38
N LEU A 231 -10.03 21.60 27.35
CA LEU A 231 -10.77 20.34 27.27
C LEU A 231 -12.21 20.60 27.73
N ASP A 232 -13.15 20.29 26.86
CA ASP A 232 -14.58 20.32 27.16
C ASP A 232 -15.16 18.91 26.94
N SER A 233 -15.98 18.43 27.88
CA SER A 233 -16.60 17.13 27.80
C SER A 233 -18.07 17.27 27.40
N VAL A 234 -18.41 16.75 26.24
CA VAL A 234 -19.78 16.76 25.73
C VAL A 234 -20.35 15.35 25.78
N LYS A 235 -21.49 15.16 26.46
CA LYS A 235 -22.22 13.90 26.41
C LYS A 235 -22.71 13.66 25.01
N ARG A 236 -22.30 12.57 24.37
CA ARG A 236 -22.66 12.26 22.98
C ARG A 236 -23.73 11.19 22.87
N LYS A 237 -23.68 10.15 23.72
CA LYS A 237 -24.58 9.01 23.58
C LYS A 237 -24.70 8.22 24.87
N THR A 238 -25.88 7.70 25.15
CA THR A 238 -26.06 6.62 26.12
C THR A 238 -26.08 5.29 25.35
N ILE A 239 -25.17 4.38 25.70
CA ILE A 239 -25.12 3.03 25.12
C ILE A 239 -25.79 2.09 26.11
N LYS A 240 -26.81 1.38 25.62
CA LYS A 240 -27.53 0.33 26.35
C LYS A 240 -27.78 -0.83 25.43
N GLY A 241 -27.59 -2.05 25.87
CA GLY A 241 -27.91 -3.23 25.05
C GLY A 241 -27.19 -4.50 25.44
N TYR A 242 -27.22 -5.46 24.54
CA TYR A 242 -26.56 -6.77 24.71
C TYR A 242 -25.54 -6.96 23.60
N SER A 243 -24.44 -7.64 23.90
CA SER A 243 -23.41 -7.99 22.92
C SER A 243 -22.95 -9.43 23.14
N THR A 244 -22.67 -10.13 22.06
CA THR A 244 -21.97 -11.43 22.11
C THR A 244 -20.46 -11.25 22.21
N TYR A 245 -19.99 -10.02 22.22
CA TYR A 245 -18.57 -9.67 22.17
C TYR A 245 -18.25 -8.66 23.26
N LYS A 246 -17.33 -9.05 24.16
CA LYS A 246 -16.72 -8.17 25.11
C LYS A 246 -15.38 -7.70 24.54
N GLY A 247 -15.40 -7.14 23.35
CA GLY A 247 -14.22 -6.64 22.71
C GLY A 247 -14.17 -5.14 22.89
N ILE A 248 -13.21 -4.68 23.55
CA ILE A 248 -12.90 -3.29 23.61
C ILE A 248 -11.43 -3.21 23.31
N TYR A 249 -11.11 -2.37 22.39
CA TYR A 249 -9.76 -1.91 22.22
C TYR A 249 -9.36 -1.14 23.47
N THR A 250 -8.72 -1.81 24.40
CA THR A 250 -8.03 -1.18 25.51
C THR A 250 -6.61 -0.89 25.06
N GLY A 251 -6.45 0.04 24.14
CA GLY A 251 -5.15 0.67 23.97
C GLY A 251 -4.80 1.39 25.27
N SER A 252 -3.54 1.40 25.63
CA SER A 252 -3.01 2.01 26.86
C SER A 252 -3.20 3.54 26.97
N ASP A 253 -3.91 4.16 26.05
CA ASP A 253 -4.23 5.57 26.05
C ASP A 253 -5.75 5.79 26.13
N ASP A 254 -6.26 6.03 27.33
CA ASP A 254 -7.67 6.35 27.61
C ASP A 254 -8.17 7.60 26.87
N ARG A 255 -7.26 8.35 26.23
CA ARG A 255 -7.57 9.53 25.41
C ARG A 255 -7.97 9.16 23.99
N LEU A 256 -7.72 7.92 23.57
CA LEU A 256 -8.16 7.42 22.27
C LEU A 256 -9.60 6.95 22.36
N ASN A 257 -10.43 7.37 21.44
CA ASN A 257 -11.82 6.93 21.31
C ASN A 257 -11.99 6.20 19.96
N PRO A 258 -11.38 5.00 19.82
CA PRO A 258 -11.45 4.26 18.57
C PRO A 258 -12.87 3.80 18.32
N ILE A 259 -13.23 3.65 17.04
CA ILE A 259 -14.54 3.12 16.67
C ILE A 259 -14.66 1.65 17.08
N ASP A 260 -15.78 1.29 17.69
CA ASP A 260 -16.19 -0.10 17.85
C ASP A 260 -16.97 -0.55 16.60
N VAL A 261 -16.23 -1.04 15.62
CA VAL A 261 -16.78 -1.48 14.32
C VAL A 261 -17.84 -2.55 14.49
N TYR A 262 -17.59 -3.52 15.38
CA TYR A 262 -18.53 -4.60 15.64
C TYR A 262 -19.88 -4.06 16.13
N ASN A 263 -19.89 -3.23 17.18
CA ASN A 263 -21.12 -2.66 17.73
C ASN A 263 -21.79 -1.66 16.80
N GLN A 264 -21.04 -0.95 15.98
CA GLN A 264 -21.63 -0.04 14.98
C GLN A 264 -22.34 -0.80 13.85
N LEU A 265 -21.88 -1.97 13.49
CA LEU A 265 -22.38 -2.71 12.33
C LEU A 265 -23.32 -3.88 12.67
N ARG A 266 -23.24 -4.46 13.87
CA ARG A 266 -24.00 -5.67 14.24
C ARG A 266 -25.52 -5.56 14.09
N ASN A 267 -26.08 -4.37 14.33
CA ASN A 267 -27.51 -4.10 14.24
C ASN A 267 -27.92 -3.47 12.90
N LYS A 268 -26.97 -3.26 11.98
CA LYS A 268 -27.31 -2.72 10.66
C LYS A 268 -27.98 -3.77 9.79
N SER A 269 -29.01 -3.34 9.10
CA SER A 269 -29.66 -4.15 8.07
C SER A 269 -28.97 -3.90 6.73
N PHE A 270 -28.34 -4.92 6.17
CA PHE A 270 -27.76 -4.91 4.85
C PHE A 270 -28.75 -5.54 3.85
N ARG A 271 -29.79 -4.78 3.46
CA ARG A 271 -30.89 -5.28 2.60
C ARG A 271 -30.50 -5.47 1.14
N LYS A 272 -29.35 -4.91 0.71
CA LYS A 272 -28.84 -4.93 -0.65
C LYS A 272 -27.52 -5.71 -0.70
N LYS A 273 -27.05 -6.01 -1.90
CA LYS A 273 -25.75 -6.65 -2.10
C LYS A 273 -24.62 -5.65 -1.82
N TRP A 274 -23.95 -5.80 -0.72
CA TRP A 274 -22.86 -4.93 -0.31
C TRP A 274 -21.50 -5.59 -0.57
N ALA A 275 -20.48 -4.76 -0.83
CA ALA A 275 -19.10 -5.18 -0.72
C ALA A 275 -18.45 -4.56 0.51
N PHE A 276 -17.82 -5.39 1.31
CA PHE A 276 -16.96 -4.96 2.41
C PHE A 276 -15.55 -4.83 1.84
N VAL A 277 -15.04 -3.61 1.76
CA VAL A 277 -13.68 -3.31 1.32
C VAL A 277 -12.89 -2.90 2.55
N VAL A 278 -11.97 -3.76 2.97
CA VAL A 278 -11.29 -3.66 4.26
C VAL A 278 -9.81 -3.41 4.04
N ASP A 279 -9.34 -2.32 4.58
CA ASP A 279 -7.92 -2.06 4.73
C ASP A 279 -7.33 -3.03 5.75
N VAL A 280 -6.26 -3.73 5.36
CA VAL A 280 -5.56 -4.69 6.22
C VAL A 280 -4.10 -4.31 6.46
N THR A 281 -3.76 -3.05 6.29
CA THR A 281 -2.47 -2.51 6.73
C THR A 281 -2.32 -2.62 8.25
N GLY A 282 -1.10 -2.54 8.76
CA GLY A 282 -0.80 -2.92 10.15
C GLY A 282 -1.65 -2.22 11.21
N SER A 283 -1.91 -0.91 11.05
CA SER A 283 -2.76 -0.12 11.96
C SER A 283 -4.21 -0.60 12.03
N MET A 284 -4.66 -1.32 10.98
CA MET A 284 -6.05 -1.76 10.83
C MET A 284 -6.36 -3.12 11.45
N ALA A 285 -5.36 -3.86 11.94
CA ALA A 285 -5.55 -5.22 12.48
C ALA A 285 -6.67 -5.33 13.55
N PRO A 286 -6.81 -4.41 14.53
CA PRO A 286 -7.90 -4.47 15.50
C PRO A 286 -9.29 -4.32 14.88
N TYR A 287 -9.42 -3.49 13.84
CA TYR A 287 -10.69 -3.23 13.16
C TYR A 287 -11.06 -4.36 12.21
N THR A 288 -10.06 -4.92 11.54
CA THR A 288 -10.20 -6.12 10.69
C THR A 288 -10.66 -7.31 11.53
N GLY A 289 -10.10 -7.50 12.74
CA GLY A 289 -10.55 -8.51 13.70
C GLY A 289 -12.01 -8.34 14.09
N GLN A 290 -12.51 -7.12 14.27
CA GLN A 290 -13.91 -6.83 14.59
C GLN A 290 -14.84 -7.15 13.41
N VAL A 291 -14.41 -6.95 12.17
CA VAL A 291 -15.17 -7.38 10.99
C VAL A 291 -15.31 -8.90 10.95
N LEU A 292 -14.23 -9.62 11.21
CA LEU A 292 -14.27 -11.08 11.29
C LEU A 292 -15.15 -11.57 12.44
N ALA A 293 -15.10 -10.90 13.60
CA ALA A 293 -16.01 -11.17 14.71
C ALA A 293 -17.48 -10.97 14.32
N LEU A 294 -17.76 -9.92 13.55
CA LEU A 294 -19.09 -9.68 13.01
C LEU A 294 -19.56 -10.83 12.10
N LEU A 295 -18.70 -11.30 11.21
CA LEU A 295 -19.00 -12.41 10.30
C LEU A 295 -19.19 -13.73 11.03
N LYS A 296 -18.46 -13.96 12.12
CA LYS A 296 -18.59 -15.15 12.96
C LYS A 296 -19.93 -15.17 13.73
N THR A 297 -20.40 -14.00 14.13
CA THR A 297 -21.69 -13.85 14.87
C THR A 297 -22.90 -13.62 13.96
N ARG A 298 -22.65 -13.27 12.70
CA ARG A 298 -23.66 -13.03 11.67
C ARG A 298 -23.28 -13.75 10.37
N PRO A 299 -23.31 -15.09 10.33
CA PRO A 299 -22.82 -15.88 9.19
C PRO A 299 -23.60 -15.61 7.89
N GLU A 300 -24.84 -15.10 7.98
CA GLU A 300 -25.62 -14.69 6.82
C GLU A 300 -24.92 -13.59 6.00
N LEU A 301 -24.11 -12.74 6.65
CA LEU A 301 -23.33 -11.71 5.93
C LEU A 301 -22.29 -12.33 5.00
N ALA A 302 -21.73 -13.48 5.35
CA ALA A 302 -20.76 -14.16 4.49
C ALA A 302 -21.38 -14.67 3.18
N SER A 303 -22.63 -15.17 3.22
CA SER A 303 -23.33 -15.69 2.04
C SER A 303 -23.84 -14.60 1.12
N ASP A 304 -24.29 -13.47 1.67
CA ASP A 304 -25.04 -12.45 0.95
C ASP A 304 -24.17 -11.34 0.36
N HIS A 305 -22.95 -11.17 0.89
CA HIS A 305 -22.09 -10.04 0.56
C HIS A 305 -20.74 -10.46 -0.05
N TYR A 306 -19.95 -9.46 -0.45
CA TYR A 306 -18.66 -9.61 -1.10
C TYR A 306 -17.58 -9.00 -0.20
N PHE A 307 -16.38 -9.59 -0.22
CA PHE A 307 -15.27 -9.13 0.62
C PHE A 307 -14.04 -8.85 -0.22
N SER A 308 -13.39 -7.74 0.05
CA SER A 308 -12.13 -7.34 -0.53
C SER A 308 -11.22 -6.85 0.58
N PHE A 309 -10.01 -7.35 0.62
CA PHE A 309 -8.95 -6.96 1.54
C PHE A 309 -7.83 -6.34 0.75
N PHE A 310 -7.31 -5.19 1.18
CA PHE A 310 -6.22 -4.54 0.45
C PHE A 310 -5.11 -4.07 1.39
N ASN A 311 -3.86 -4.07 0.89
CA ASN A 311 -2.64 -3.87 1.67
C ASN A 311 -1.66 -2.89 1.02
N ASP A 312 -2.12 -1.99 0.18
CA ASP A 312 -1.33 -0.99 -0.51
C ASP A 312 -0.14 -1.55 -1.34
N GLY A 313 -0.43 -2.51 -2.23
CA GLY A 313 0.51 -2.91 -3.29
C GLY A 313 1.51 -4.00 -2.89
N ASN A 314 1.19 -4.86 -1.93
CA ASN A 314 2.00 -6.04 -1.57
C ASN A 314 3.44 -5.71 -1.15
N GLY A 315 3.70 -4.55 -0.56
CA GLY A 315 5.04 -4.12 -0.16
C GLY A 315 5.97 -3.78 -1.34
N ALA A 316 5.41 -3.54 -2.53
CA ALA A 316 6.19 -3.06 -3.67
C ALA A 316 6.70 -1.63 -3.42
N PRO A 317 7.89 -1.28 -3.95
CA PRO A 317 8.39 0.10 -3.89
C PRO A 317 7.42 1.11 -4.49
N GLU A 318 7.31 2.29 -3.89
CA GLU A 318 6.36 3.32 -4.30
C GLU A 318 6.46 3.70 -5.78
N ILE A 319 7.68 3.74 -6.31
CA ILE A 319 7.95 4.04 -7.73
C ILE A 319 7.28 3.05 -8.70
N LEU A 320 6.96 1.84 -8.26
CA LEU A 320 6.24 0.84 -9.04
C LEU A 320 4.72 0.97 -8.92
N LYS A 321 4.24 1.58 -7.85
CA LYS A 321 2.80 1.75 -7.61
C LYS A 321 2.26 2.84 -8.53
N ARG A 322 1.29 2.48 -9.35
CA ARG A 322 0.61 3.41 -10.26
C ARG A 322 -0.81 3.59 -9.79
N VAL A 323 -1.28 4.81 -9.84
CA VAL A 323 -2.68 5.11 -9.53
C VAL A 323 -3.63 4.22 -10.32
N GLY A 324 -4.50 3.51 -9.62
CA GLY A 324 -5.43 2.54 -10.19
C GLY A 324 -4.79 1.19 -10.59
N ASN A 325 -3.50 1.00 -10.31
CA ASN A 325 -2.79 -0.27 -10.52
C ASN A 325 -1.62 -0.47 -9.56
N SER A 326 -1.80 -0.15 -8.30
CA SER A 326 -0.84 -0.43 -7.21
C SER A 326 -0.81 -1.93 -6.87
N GLY A 327 -1.96 -2.60 -6.98
CA GLY A 327 -2.10 -4.01 -6.61
C GLY A 327 -2.46 -4.21 -5.13
N GLY A 328 -2.24 -5.43 -4.63
CA GLY A 328 -2.51 -5.74 -3.21
C GLY A 328 -3.99 -5.83 -2.84
N VAL A 329 -4.88 -6.10 -3.80
CA VAL A 329 -6.32 -6.25 -3.57
C VAL A 329 -6.74 -7.72 -3.73
N TYR A 330 -7.28 -8.30 -2.67
CA TYR A 330 -7.68 -9.70 -2.58
C TYR A 330 -9.18 -9.80 -2.37
N THR A 331 -9.87 -10.46 -3.28
CA THR A 331 -11.33 -10.49 -3.31
C THR A 331 -11.86 -11.90 -3.10
N VAL A 332 -12.98 -12.04 -2.39
CA VAL A 332 -13.63 -13.32 -2.15
C VAL A 332 -15.14 -13.17 -2.04
N LYS A 333 -15.87 -14.15 -2.55
CA LYS A 333 -17.30 -14.36 -2.38
C LYS A 333 -17.54 -15.81 -1.94
N THR A 334 -17.93 -16.02 -0.71
CA THR A 334 -18.15 -17.36 -0.16
C THR A 334 -19.01 -17.28 1.11
N ALA A 335 -19.72 -18.34 1.42
CA ALA A 335 -20.41 -18.52 2.70
C ALA A 335 -19.49 -19.08 3.81
N HIS A 336 -18.29 -19.50 3.48
CA HIS A 336 -17.36 -20.14 4.41
C HIS A 336 -16.46 -19.10 5.08
N PHE A 337 -16.62 -18.92 6.39
CA PHE A 337 -15.82 -17.99 7.18
C PHE A 337 -14.32 -18.23 7.04
N ASP A 338 -13.87 -19.49 7.09
CA ASP A 338 -12.43 -19.82 6.99
C ASP A 338 -11.81 -19.35 5.67
N THR A 339 -12.57 -19.39 4.56
CA THR A 339 -12.09 -18.90 3.26
C THR A 339 -11.95 -17.38 3.25
N ILE A 340 -12.86 -16.67 3.93
CA ILE A 340 -12.75 -15.20 4.10
C ILE A 340 -11.52 -14.88 4.96
N TYR A 341 -11.35 -15.56 6.09
CA TYR A 341 -10.22 -15.42 6.99
C TYR A 341 -8.88 -15.67 6.25
N GLN A 342 -8.76 -16.79 5.53
CA GLN A 342 -7.55 -17.11 4.74
C GLN A 342 -7.26 -16.08 3.65
N THR A 343 -8.30 -15.48 3.04
CA THR A 343 -8.12 -14.43 2.04
C THR A 343 -7.58 -13.15 2.67
N MET A 344 -8.11 -12.77 3.82
CA MET A 344 -7.60 -11.66 4.63
C MET A 344 -6.15 -11.91 5.08
N GLU A 345 -5.87 -13.08 5.66
CA GLU A 345 -4.52 -13.47 6.09
C GLU A 345 -3.52 -13.40 4.93
N ARG A 346 -3.88 -13.90 3.75
CA ARG A 346 -3.05 -13.81 2.55
C ARG A 346 -2.78 -12.36 2.15
N ALA A 347 -3.77 -11.47 2.25
CA ALA A 347 -3.59 -10.05 1.98
C ALA A 347 -2.61 -9.41 2.97
N MET A 348 -2.75 -9.69 4.27
CA MET A 348 -1.84 -9.19 5.32
C MET A 348 -0.42 -9.71 5.14
N ARG A 349 -0.26 -11.01 4.82
CA ARG A 349 1.06 -11.64 4.58
C ARG A 349 1.74 -11.19 3.29
N ALA A 350 1.00 -10.63 2.34
CA ALA A 350 1.57 -10.14 1.09
C ALA A 350 2.18 -8.75 1.22
N GLY A 351 1.75 -7.96 2.22
CA GLY A 351 2.30 -6.64 2.52
C GLY A 351 1.55 -6.00 3.70
N THR A 352 2.28 -5.29 4.55
CA THR A 352 1.72 -4.61 5.73
C THR A 352 1.42 -3.13 5.48
N GLY A 353 1.47 -2.67 4.22
CA GLY A 353 1.64 -1.27 3.90
C GLY A 353 3.11 -0.86 4.11
N GLY A 354 3.51 0.30 3.82
CA GLY A 354 4.89 0.75 4.02
C GLY A 354 4.99 2.26 3.89
N ASP A 355 4.03 2.82 3.25
CA ASP A 355 3.83 4.25 3.02
C ASP A 355 2.44 4.66 3.52
N LEU A 356 2.35 5.90 3.97
CA LEU A 356 1.11 6.44 4.54
C LEU A 356 -0.06 6.53 3.53
N PRO A 357 0.14 6.90 2.23
CA PRO A 357 -0.96 6.99 1.29
C PRO A 357 -1.48 5.61 0.86
N GLU A 358 -2.79 5.39 0.93
CA GLU A 358 -3.46 4.13 0.65
C GLU A 358 -4.19 4.11 -0.69
N ASN A 359 -4.26 2.95 -1.35
CA ASN A 359 -4.94 2.77 -2.66
C ASN A 359 -6.43 2.43 -2.53
N ASN A 360 -7.15 3.23 -1.76
CA ASN A 360 -8.55 3.02 -1.41
C ASN A 360 -9.49 2.94 -2.63
N ILE A 361 -9.32 3.85 -3.60
CA ILE A 361 -10.23 3.92 -4.76
C ILE A 361 -9.96 2.76 -5.72
N GLU A 362 -8.71 2.36 -5.90
CA GLU A 362 -8.37 1.16 -6.67
C GLU A 362 -9.02 -0.08 -6.07
N ALA A 363 -8.97 -0.24 -4.75
CA ALA A 363 -9.60 -1.36 -4.06
C ALA A 363 -11.11 -1.40 -4.32
N ILE A 364 -11.79 -0.25 -4.25
CA ILE A 364 -13.21 -0.13 -4.60
C ILE A 364 -13.45 -0.51 -6.07
N LEU A 365 -12.71 0.10 -7.00
CA LEU A 365 -12.92 -0.11 -8.44
C LEU A 365 -12.64 -1.56 -8.86
N ARG A 366 -11.61 -2.20 -8.31
CA ARG A 366 -11.33 -3.63 -8.56
C ARG A 366 -12.47 -4.51 -8.05
N THR A 367 -13.01 -4.18 -6.88
CA THR A 367 -14.16 -4.89 -6.29
C THR A 367 -15.40 -4.75 -7.17
N LEU A 368 -15.74 -3.53 -7.60
CA LEU A 368 -16.88 -3.26 -8.47
C LEU A 368 -16.71 -3.88 -9.87
N LYS A 369 -15.48 -3.91 -10.39
CA LYS A 369 -15.17 -4.59 -11.66
C LYS A 369 -15.35 -6.10 -11.56
N GLN A 370 -14.94 -6.70 -10.46
CA GLN A 370 -15.10 -8.14 -10.21
C GLN A 370 -16.59 -8.52 -10.05
N TRP A 371 -17.37 -7.67 -9.39
CA TRP A 371 -18.78 -7.92 -9.12
C TRP A 371 -19.66 -6.71 -9.43
N PRO A 372 -20.07 -6.52 -10.68
CA PRO A 372 -20.89 -5.37 -11.10
C PRO A 372 -22.27 -5.30 -10.44
N SER A 373 -22.76 -6.42 -9.89
CA SER A 373 -24.06 -6.53 -9.21
C SER A 373 -24.10 -5.95 -7.79
N ILE A 374 -22.99 -5.42 -7.30
CA ILE A 374 -22.90 -4.74 -6.00
C ILE A 374 -23.76 -3.47 -6.06
N ASP A 375 -24.55 -3.25 -5.01
CA ASP A 375 -25.38 -2.05 -4.86
C ASP A 375 -24.66 -0.92 -4.09
N SER A 376 -23.86 -1.29 -3.10
CA SER A 376 -23.14 -0.34 -2.24
C SER A 376 -21.83 -0.94 -1.73
N VAL A 377 -20.88 -0.09 -1.43
CA VAL A 377 -19.60 -0.45 -0.80
C VAL A 377 -19.60 0.03 0.64
N LEU A 378 -19.21 -0.83 1.57
CA LEU A 378 -18.82 -0.46 2.93
C LEU A 378 -17.31 -0.58 3.03
N MET A 379 -16.63 0.55 3.14
CA MET A 379 -15.19 0.59 3.24
C MET A 379 -14.76 0.89 4.67
N LEU A 380 -13.87 0.05 5.20
CA LEU A 380 -13.15 0.33 6.43
C LEU A 380 -11.80 0.91 6.06
N ALA A 381 -11.51 2.10 6.55
CA ALA A 381 -10.31 2.85 6.22
C ALA A 381 -9.68 3.50 7.44
N ASP A 382 -8.35 3.59 7.45
CA ASP A 382 -7.61 4.38 8.44
C ASP A 382 -7.90 5.86 8.20
N ALA A 383 -8.56 6.51 9.15
CA ALA A 383 -8.97 7.92 9.06
C ALA A 383 -7.78 8.89 8.91
N GLN A 384 -6.56 8.43 9.14
CA GLN A 384 -5.33 9.25 9.14
C GLN A 384 -4.43 8.97 7.94
N ALA A 385 -4.68 7.90 7.18
CA ALA A 385 -3.94 7.61 5.97
C ALA A 385 -4.49 8.39 4.77
N PRO A 386 -3.69 9.16 4.03
CA PRO A 386 -4.12 9.84 2.82
C PRO A 386 -4.59 8.85 1.74
N VAL A 387 -5.51 9.28 0.89
CA VAL A 387 -5.96 8.49 -0.26
C VAL A 387 -5.08 8.78 -1.47
N LYS A 388 -4.22 7.84 -1.84
CA LYS A 388 -3.24 7.94 -2.92
C LYS A 388 -3.88 8.22 -4.29
N ASP A 389 -5.02 7.62 -4.53
CA ASP A 389 -5.64 7.48 -5.83
C ASP A 389 -6.98 8.23 -5.98
N LEU A 390 -7.18 9.28 -5.18
CA LEU A 390 -8.41 10.10 -5.18
C LEU A 390 -8.78 10.66 -6.56
N GLN A 391 -7.81 10.84 -7.45
CA GLN A 391 -8.01 11.35 -8.81
C GLN A 391 -8.84 10.43 -9.72
N ILE A 392 -8.97 9.15 -9.36
CA ILE A 392 -9.83 8.18 -10.09
C ILE A 392 -11.19 7.97 -9.42
N LEU A 393 -11.54 8.77 -8.41
CA LEU A 393 -12.83 8.68 -7.70
C LEU A 393 -14.05 8.84 -8.62
N ASN A 394 -13.92 9.61 -9.69
CA ASN A 394 -14.99 9.83 -10.67
C ASN A 394 -15.44 8.57 -11.42
N PHE A 395 -14.66 7.51 -11.38
CA PHE A 395 -15.05 6.20 -11.94
C PHE A 395 -15.88 5.34 -10.97
N VAL A 396 -15.99 5.73 -9.71
CA VAL A 396 -16.83 5.04 -8.72
C VAL A 396 -18.27 5.43 -8.90
N ASN A 397 -19.10 4.50 -9.35
CA ASN A 397 -20.50 4.72 -9.69
C ASN A 397 -21.49 4.10 -8.70
N LYS A 398 -21.04 3.72 -7.52
CA LYS A 398 -21.85 3.15 -6.44
C LYS A 398 -21.63 3.93 -5.14
N PRO A 399 -22.65 3.98 -4.25
CA PRO A 399 -22.47 4.59 -2.94
C PRO A 399 -21.35 3.91 -2.14
N VAL A 400 -20.45 4.71 -1.59
CA VAL A 400 -19.37 4.26 -0.71
C VAL A 400 -19.63 4.79 0.70
N HIS A 401 -19.93 3.88 1.60
CA HIS A 401 -20.12 4.14 3.01
C HIS A 401 -18.79 3.88 3.72
N LEU A 402 -18.30 4.84 4.49
CA LEU A 402 -17.01 4.80 5.12
C LEU A 402 -17.14 4.53 6.62
N VAL A 403 -16.46 3.52 7.11
CA VAL A 403 -16.20 3.30 8.54
C VAL A 403 -14.81 3.84 8.81
N LEU A 404 -14.71 4.98 9.45
CA LEU A 404 -13.44 5.63 9.74
C LEU A 404 -12.83 5.07 11.02
N CYS A 405 -11.75 4.33 10.85
CA CYS A 405 -10.99 3.70 11.91
C CYS A 405 -9.84 4.59 12.38
N GLY A 406 -9.28 4.29 13.56
CA GLY A 406 -8.21 5.08 14.15
C GLY A 406 -8.71 6.17 15.10
N ASP A 407 -7.80 7.04 15.48
CA ASP A 407 -8.08 8.15 16.41
C ASP A 407 -8.72 9.32 15.67
N ILE A 408 -10.05 9.37 15.66
CA ILE A 408 -10.81 10.46 15.05
C ILE A 408 -10.74 11.79 15.80
N SER A 409 -10.11 11.82 16.99
CA SER A 409 -9.77 13.07 17.66
C SER A 409 -8.63 13.80 16.95
N LYS A 410 -7.85 13.08 16.18
CA LYS A 410 -6.90 13.63 15.21
C LYS A 410 -7.64 14.01 13.93
N ILE A 411 -6.93 14.59 13.00
CA ILE A 411 -7.47 15.09 11.75
C ILE A 411 -8.00 13.94 10.91
N ILE A 412 -9.31 13.92 10.67
CA ILE A 412 -9.87 13.12 9.59
C ILE A 412 -9.54 13.82 8.28
N LEU A 413 -8.93 13.10 7.37
CA LEU A 413 -8.53 13.67 6.10
C LEU A 413 -9.76 14.02 5.26
N ILE A 414 -9.71 15.18 4.65
CA ILE A 414 -10.75 15.73 3.77
C ILE A 414 -11.13 14.78 2.62
N ASP A 415 -10.21 13.88 2.25
CA ASP A 415 -10.37 12.89 1.19
C ASP A 415 -11.56 11.97 1.44
N TYR A 416 -11.76 11.51 2.68
CA TYR A 416 -12.87 10.63 3.04
C TYR A 416 -14.22 11.35 2.95
N VAL A 417 -14.26 12.64 3.33
CA VAL A 417 -15.47 13.46 3.15
C VAL A 417 -15.79 13.65 1.67
N ARG A 418 -14.76 13.82 0.83
CA ARG A 418 -14.90 13.90 -0.63
C ARG A 418 -15.45 12.61 -1.22
N ILE A 419 -14.91 11.45 -0.79
CA ILE A 419 -15.38 10.13 -1.25
C ILE A 419 -16.86 9.97 -0.92
N ALA A 420 -17.26 10.14 0.34
CA ALA A 420 -18.64 9.98 0.76
C ALA A 420 -19.58 10.96 0.06
N LYS A 421 -19.17 12.23 -0.10
CA LYS A 421 -19.96 13.24 -0.82
C LYS A 421 -20.16 12.88 -2.29
N SER A 422 -19.09 12.55 -3.00
CA SER A 422 -19.11 12.29 -4.44
C SER A 422 -19.86 11.03 -4.80
N THR A 423 -19.86 10.03 -3.92
CA THR A 423 -20.51 8.73 -4.14
C THR A 423 -21.88 8.64 -3.47
N GLN A 424 -22.38 9.70 -2.85
CA GLN A 424 -23.64 9.73 -2.08
C GLN A 424 -23.65 8.71 -0.92
N GLY A 425 -22.49 8.45 -0.36
CA GLY A 425 -22.30 7.57 0.79
C GLY A 425 -22.51 8.27 2.12
N ILE A 426 -22.23 7.56 3.19
CA ILE A 426 -22.25 8.05 4.57
C ILE A 426 -20.89 7.86 5.21
N ILE A 427 -20.60 8.64 6.25
CA ILE A 427 -19.46 8.42 7.13
C ILE A 427 -19.97 7.87 8.45
N ILE A 428 -19.37 6.80 8.93
CA ILE A 428 -19.69 6.11 10.17
C ILE A 428 -18.49 6.30 11.11
N THR A 429 -18.75 6.87 12.27
CA THR A 429 -17.76 7.05 13.33
C THR A 429 -18.31 6.47 14.63
N ASN A 430 -17.53 6.46 15.69
CA ASN A 430 -18.02 6.11 17.03
C ASN A 430 -19.10 7.07 17.56
N GLU A 431 -19.19 8.29 17.03
CA GLU A 431 -20.18 9.28 17.40
C GLU A 431 -21.52 9.14 16.67
N GLY A 432 -21.54 8.38 15.59
CA GLY A 432 -22.72 8.15 14.78
C GLY A 432 -22.47 8.22 13.29
N GLU A 433 -23.53 8.49 12.54
CA GLU A 433 -23.50 8.52 11.08
C GLU A 433 -23.67 9.96 10.57
N ILE A 434 -22.83 10.33 9.63
CA ILE A 434 -22.94 11.59 8.89
C ILE A 434 -23.54 11.24 7.54
N ARG A 435 -24.76 11.71 7.32
CA ARG A 435 -25.56 11.41 6.14
C ARG A 435 -25.72 12.66 5.26
N ASP A 436 -26.22 12.47 4.06
CA ASP A 436 -26.66 13.54 3.16
C ASP A 436 -25.55 14.56 2.80
N LEU A 437 -24.30 14.10 2.80
CA LEU A 437 -23.15 14.91 2.45
C LEU A 437 -23.26 15.53 1.05
N HIS A 438 -23.85 14.79 0.10
CA HIS A 438 -24.05 15.23 -1.28
C HIS A 438 -25.05 16.39 -1.41
N LEU A 439 -25.96 16.54 -0.44
CA LEU A 439 -26.95 17.63 -0.40
C LEU A 439 -26.40 18.93 0.21
N ARG A 440 -25.21 18.87 0.84
CA ARG A 440 -24.61 20.03 1.49
C ARG A 440 -24.20 21.10 0.48
N LYS A 441 -24.63 22.34 0.75
CA LYS A 441 -24.38 23.52 -0.08
C LYS A 441 -23.14 24.28 0.38
N VAL A 442 -22.64 25.13 -0.50
CA VAL A 442 -21.58 26.09 -0.17
C VAL A 442 -22.02 26.97 1.00
N GLY A 443 -21.13 27.24 1.94
CA GLY A 443 -21.39 27.98 3.16
C GLY A 443 -21.86 27.12 4.35
N GLN A 444 -22.24 25.86 4.12
CA GLN A 444 -22.59 24.94 5.21
C GLN A 444 -21.35 24.26 5.78
N THR A 445 -21.42 23.92 7.05
CA THR A 445 -20.36 23.17 7.75
C THR A 445 -20.84 21.79 8.19
N ILE A 446 -19.88 20.88 8.37
CA ILE A 446 -20.08 19.59 9.03
C ILE A 446 -18.98 19.39 10.05
N GLU A 447 -19.31 18.73 11.14
CA GLU A 447 -18.35 18.23 12.10
C GLU A 447 -18.09 16.73 11.82
N VAL A 448 -16.83 16.36 11.70
CA VAL A 448 -16.41 14.95 11.60
C VAL A 448 -15.25 14.75 12.58
N GLY A 449 -15.50 14.01 13.64
CA GLY A 449 -14.57 13.97 14.74
C GLY A 449 -14.42 15.37 15.39
N GLU A 450 -13.21 15.80 15.64
CA GLU A 450 -12.91 17.14 16.19
C GLU A 450 -12.73 18.22 15.11
N ALA A 451 -12.87 17.87 13.85
CA ALA A 451 -12.68 18.81 12.75
C ALA A 451 -14.01 19.33 12.19
N GLU A 452 -14.07 20.64 11.99
CA GLU A 452 -15.14 21.29 11.23
C GLU A 452 -14.69 21.49 9.79
N TYR A 453 -15.56 21.15 8.84
CA TYR A 453 -15.31 21.30 7.41
C TYR A 453 -16.34 22.24 6.80
N LEU A 454 -15.89 23.27 6.11
CA LEU A 454 -16.70 24.23 5.38
C LEU A 454 -16.81 23.80 3.90
N PHE A 455 -18.03 23.75 3.37
CA PHE A 455 -18.25 23.59 1.94
C PHE A 455 -18.07 24.93 1.23
N THR A 456 -17.07 25.01 0.35
CA THR A 456 -16.75 26.21 -0.43
C THR A 456 -16.93 25.96 -1.92
N HIS A 457 -16.89 27.02 -2.73
CA HIS A 457 -16.89 26.89 -4.20
C HIS A 457 -15.66 26.14 -4.72
N ARG A 458 -14.57 26.11 -3.98
CA ARG A 458 -13.32 25.40 -4.32
C ARG A 458 -13.30 23.95 -3.80
N GLY A 459 -14.35 23.54 -3.09
CA GLY A 459 -14.47 22.23 -2.48
C GLY A 459 -14.64 22.33 -0.96
N LEU A 460 -14.09 21.38 -0.23
CA LEU A 460 -14.11 21.34 1.23
C LEU A 460 -12.84 21.98 1.78
N GLU A 461 -13.00 22.83 2.77
CA GLU A 461 -11.92 23.45 3.51
C GLU A 461 -12.11 23.15 5.01
N ARG A 462 -11.02 22.79 5.69
CA ARG A 462 -11.03 22.62 7.14
C ARG A 462 -11.01 24.01 7.80
N ARG A 463 -11.81 24.19 8.86
CA ARG A 463 -11.79 25.36 9.73
C ARG A 463 -10.98 25.11 10.98
#